data_9e5f20c3464b5c0692821f468ecb69c8
#
_entry.id   9e5f20c3464b5c0692821f468ecb69c8
#
_cell.length_a   1.000
_cell.length_b   1.000
_cell.length_c   1.000
_cell.angle_alpha   90.00
_cell.angle_beta   90.00
_cell.angle_gamma   90.00
#
_symmetry.space_group_name_H-M   'P 1'
#
loop_
_entity.id
_entity.type
_entity.pdbx_description
1 polymer ?
#
loop_
_entity_poly.entity_id
_entity_poly.type
_entity_poly.pdbx_seq_one_letter_code
_entity_poly.pdbx_strand_id
1 'polypeptide(L)'
;MFDLLAEGQVLMHPFVVGEVGLGSMQNWDGVMFRLLRLPTARRATDQAIITMIGQRRLQGSGIGYVDAHLLGSCLLAADTFLWTRDRRLANVAARLGVDATST
;
A
#
# COMPACT_ATOMS: atom_id res chain seq x y z
N MET A 1 -10.33 -2.46 -1.36
CA MET A 1 -9.19 -3.38 -1.51
C MET A 1 -8.10 -2.74 -2.34
N PHE A 2 -6.87 -3.10 -2.07
CA PHE A 2 -5.71 -2.60 -2.77
C PHE A 2 -4.63 -3.69 -2.85
N ASP A 3 -3.76 -3.58 -3.85
CA ASP A 3 -2.60 -4.45 -4.00
C ASP A 3 -1.38 -3.61 -4.38
N LEU A 4 -0.23 -4.01 -3.86
CA LEU A 4 1.05 -3.49 -4.33
C LEU A 4 1.60 -4.46 -5.35
N LEU A 5 1.94 -3.96 -6.53
CA LEU A 5 2.37 -4.77 -7.66
C LEU A 5 3.78 -4.40 -8.08
N ALA A 6 4.65 -5.39 -8.22
CA ALA A 6 5.99 -5.21 -8.76
C ALA A 6 6.31 -6.41 -9.65
N GLU A 7 6.71 -6.15 -10.87
CA GLU A 7 7.09 -7.19 -11.85
C GLU A 7 6.00 -8.26 -12.00
N GLY A 8 4.74 -7.85 -11.97
CA GLY A 8 3.60 -8.77 -12.07
C GLY A 8 3.31 -9.56 -10.81
N GLN A 9 4.05 -9.34 -9.73
CA GLN A 9 3.82 -10.02 -8.45
C GLN A 9 3.08 -9.11 -7.48
N VAL A 10 2.22 -9.72 -6.65
CA VAL A 10 1.58 -9.03 -5.54
C VAL A 10 2.56 -8.99 -4.37
N LEU A 11 2.77 -7.78 -3.83
CA LEU A 11 3.59 -7.57 -2.64
C LEU A 11 2.68 -7.34 -1.44
N MET A 12 3.13 -7.78 -0.28
CA MET A 12 2.38 -7.61 0.96
C MET A 12 3.08 -6.61 1.87
N HIS A 13 2.33 -5.60 2.32
CA HIS A 13 2.81 -4.64 3.31
C HIS A 13 2.41 -5.13 4.71
N PRO A 14 3.29 -5.01 5.72
CA PRO A 14 2.97 -5.47 7.08
C PRO A 14 1.68 -4.87 7.65
N PHE A 15 1.38 -3.62 7.36
CA PHE A 15 0.15 -2.99 7.84
C PHE A 15 -1.10 -3.63 7.23
N VAL A 16 -1.00 -4.06 5.97
CA VAL A 16 -2.10 -4.76 5.28
C VAL A 16 -2.32 -6.13 5.90
N VAL A 17 -1.26 -6.85 6.18
CA VAL A 17 -1.34 -8.15 6.85
C VAL A 17 -2.08 -7.98 8.19
N GLY A 18 -1.71 -6.95 8.95
CA GLY A 18 -2.36 -6.67 10.23
C GLY A 18 -3.84 -6.35 10.07
N GLU A 19 -4.20 -5.53 9.10
CA GLU A 19 -5.61 -5.19 8.83
C GLU A 19 -6.42 -6.43 8.47
N VAL A 20 -5.88 -7.27 7.59
CA VAL A 20 -6.56 -8.52 7.22
C VAL A 20 -6.67 -9.44 8.44
N GLY A 21 -5.60 -9.52 9.24
CA GLY A 21 -5.58 -10.38 10.43
C GLY A 21 -6.57 -9.97 11.51
N LEU A 22 -6.98 -8.69 11.52
CA LEU A 22 -7.99 -8.21 12.47
C LEU A 22 -9.40 -8.50 11.99
N GLY A 23 -9.57 -8.88 10.73
CA GLY A 23 -10.88 -9.19 10.18
C GLY A 23 -11.38 -10.55 10.64
N SER A 24 -12.71 -10.70 10.62
CA SER A 24 -13.36 -11.97 10.96
C SER A 24 -13.45 -12.83 9.70
N MET A 25 -12.83 -14.01 9.74
CA MET A 25 -12.88 -14.94 8.62
C MET A 25 -12.81 -16.38 9.10
N GLN A 26 -13.36 -17.30 8.31
CA GLN A 26 -13.46 -18.71 8.70
C GLN A 26 -12.13 -19.45 8.67
N ASN A 27 -11.25 -19.10 7.76
CA ASN A 27 -9.96 -19.79 7.60
C ASN A 27 -8.81 -18.83 7.88
N TRP A 28 -8.81 -18.23 9.07
CA TRP A 28 -7.83 -17.22 9.45
C TRP A 28 -6.39 -17.73 9.33
N ASP A 29 -6.12 -18.92 9.89
CA ASP A 29 -4.76 -19.49 9.88
C ASP A 29 -4.27 -19.73 8.45
N GLY A 30 -5.13 -20.28 7.59
CA GLY A 30 -4.76 -20.55 6.21
C GLY A 30 -4.51 -19.29 5.40
N VAL A 31 -5.35 -18.26 5.60
CA VAL A 31 -5.19 -16.98 4.91
C VAL A 31 -3.91 -16.31 5.36
N MET A 32 -3.66 -16.21 6.65
CA MET A 32 -2.45 -15.58 7.19
C MET A 32 -1.19 -16.31 6.76
N PHE A 33 -1.24 -17.64 6.72
CA PHE A 33 -0.12 -18.44 6.23
C PHE A 33 0.25 -18.05 4.79
N ARG A 34 -0.75 -17.89 3.91
CA ARG A 34 -0.51 -17.50 2.53
C ARG A 34 0.01 -16.08 2.41
N LEU A 35 -0.59 -15.14 3.16
CA LEU A 35 -0.18 -13.73 3.11
C LEU A 35 1.25 -13.53 3.56
N LEU A 36 1.66 -14.23 4.62
CA LEU A 36 3.00 -14.11 5.17
C LEU A 36 4.07 -14.73 4.25
N ARG A 37 3.67 -15.50 3.26
CA ARG A 37 4.59 -16.09 2.28
C ARG A 37 4.75 -15.24 1.02
N LEU A 38 3.91 -14.23 0.83
CA LEU A 38 4.05 -13.32 -0.30
C LEU A 38 5.28 -12.43 -0.12
N PRO A 39 5.90 -12.00 -1.23
CA PRO A 39 6.99 -11.03 -1.14
C PRO A 39 6.54 -9.79 -0.38
N THR A 40 7.41 -9.28 0.48
CA THR A 40 7.10 -8.12 1.32
C THR A 40 7.54 -6.84 0.62
N ALA A 41 6.64 -5.85 0.60
CA ALA A 41 6.96 -4.52 0.11
C ALA A 41 7.93 -3.81 1.08
N ARG A 42 8.77 -2.92 0.55
CA ARG A 42 9.63 -2.09 1.39
C ARG A 42 8.78 -1.17 2.23
N ARG A 43 9.07 -1.13 3.52
CA ARG A 43 8.38 -0.27 4.46
C ARG A 43 9.24 0.96 4.74
N ALA A 44 8.65 2.15 4.61
CA ALA A 44 9.29 3.39 5.02
C ALA A 44 9.15 3.58 6.53
N THR A 45 10.04 4.40 7.10
CA THR A 45 9.89 4.81 8.50
C THR A 45 8.70 5.77 8.63
N ASP A 46 8.15 5.88 9.83
CA ASP A 46 7.08 6.85 10.08
C ASP A 46 7.54 8.28 9.78
N GLN A 47 8.77 8.61 10.14
CA GLN A 47 9.32 9.93 9.85
C GLN A 47 9.36 10.20 8.35
N ALA A 48 9.78 9.22 7.55
CA ALA A 48 9.82 9.37 6.11
C ALA A 48 8.42 9.58 5.53
N ILE A 49 7.42 8.85 6.06
CA ILE A 49 6.04 9.00 5.61
C ILE A 49 5.50 10.39 5.97
N ILE A 50 5.74 10.86 7.18
CA ILE A 50 5.28 12.20 7.60
C ILE A 50 5.93 13.28 6.72
N THR A 51 7.22 13.15 6.43
CA THR A 51 7.91 14.04 5.51
C THR A 51 7.28 14.00 4.11
N MET A 52 6.98 12.81 3.61
CA MET A 52 6.33 12.63 2.30
C MET A 52 4.97 13.31 2.26
N ILE A 53 4.18 13.17 3.32
CA ILE A 53 2.86 13.81 3.39
C ILE A 53 2.99 15.32 3.16
N GLY A 54 3.95 15.95 3.82
CA GLY A 54 4.19 17.38 3.66
C GLY A 54 4.72 17.75 2.27
N GLN A 55 5.73 17.02 1.81
CA GLN A 55 6.37 17.31 0.51
C GLN A 55 5.44 17.08 -0.67
N ARG A 56 4.61 16.05 -0.60
CA ARG A 56 3.66 15.71 -1.67
C ARG A 56 2.29 16.35 -1.47
N ARG A 57 2.11 17.13 -0.41
CA ARG A 57 0.88 17.86 -0.10
C ARG A 57 -0.32 16.93 -0.04
N LEU A 58 -0.20 15.90 0.78
CA LEU A 58 -1.28 14.92 0.96
C LEU A 58 -2.26 15.31 2.07
N GLN A 59 -2.01 16.42 2.76
CA GLN A 59 -2.91 16.93 3.79
C GLN A 59 -4.29 17.17 3.19
N GLY A 60 -5.32 16.69 3.87
CA GLY A 60 -6.69 16.90 3.43
C GLY A 60 -7.12 16.06 2.22
N SER A 61 -6.28 15.11 1.77
CA SER A 61 -6.61 14.26 0.62
C SER A 61 -7.68 13.22 0.91
N GLY A 62 -7.96 12.98 2.20
CA GLY A 62 -8.96 12.00 2.59
C GLY A 62 -8.45 10.57 2.71
N ILE A 63 -7.15 10.34 2.49
CA ILE A 63 -6.57 9.01 2.67
C ILE A 63 -6.13 8.82 4.11
N GLY A 64 -6.07 7.56 4.55
CA GLY A 64 -5.59 7.21 5.89
C GLY A 64 -4.08 7.02 5.95
N TYR A 65 -3.58 6.87 7.17
CA TYR A 65 -2.14 6.72 7.40
C TYR A 65 -1.58 5.42 6.83
N VAL A 66 -2.35 4.33 6.90
CA VAL A 66 -1.95 3.06 6.26
C VAL A 66 -1.80 3.27 4.77
N ASP A 67 -2.74 3.97 4.14
CA ASP A 67 -2.67 4.29 2.71
C ASP A 67 -1.42 5.10 2.39
N ALA A 68 -1.05 6.04 3.25
CA ALA A 68 0.18 6.83 3.07
C ALA A 68 1.41 5.93 3.10
N HIS A 69 1.44 4.92 3.97
CA HIS A 69 2.54 3.95 4.00
C HIS A 69 2.60 3.11 2.72
N LEU A 70 1.44 2.75 2.16
CA LEU A 70 1.40 2.01 0.89
C LEU A 70 1.97 2.85 -0.25
N LEU A 71 1.59 4.11 -0.32
CA LEU A 71 2.14 5.04 -1.31
C LEU A 71 3.65 5.20 -1.12
N GLY A 72 4.10 5.29 0.13
CA GLY A 72 5.52 5.40 0.46
C GLY A 72 6.31 4.18 -0.01
N SER A 73 5.74 2.98 0.13
CA SER A 73 6.38 1.76 -0.38
C SER A 73 6.57 1.82 -1.89
N CYS A 74 5.58 2.34 -2.62
CA CYS A 74 5.68 2.51 -4.07
C CYS A 74 6.77 3.52 -4.45
N LEU A 75 6.90 4.60 -3.68
CA LEU A 75 7.91 5.63 -3.95
C LEU A 75 9.32 5.18 -3.59
N LEU A 76 9.47 4.29 -2.59
CA LEU A 76 10.77 3.77 -2.18
C LEU A 76 11.36 2.78 -3.17
N ALA A 77 10.51 2.01 -3.83
CA ALA A 77 10.95 0.93 -4.71
C ALA A 77 10.54 1.25 -6.14
N ALA A 78 11.51 1.29 -7.05
CA ALA A 78 11.22 1.44 -8.47
C ALA A 78 10.33 0.29 -8.93
N ASP A 79 9.47 0.56 -9.89
CA ASP A 79 8.58 -0.42 -10.52
C ASP A 79 7.58 -1.08 -9.57
N THR A 80 7.26 -0.41 -8.45
CA THR A 80 6.20 -0.84 -7.54
C THR A 80 5.03 0.11 -7.69
N PHE A 81 3.85 -0.45 -7.91
CA PHE A 81 2.65 0.32 -8.21
C PHE A 81 1.51 -0.12 -7.31
N LEU A 82 0.59 0.82 -7.05
CA LEU A 82 -0.58 0.58 -6.21
C LEU A 82 -1.81 0.37 -7.08
N TRP A 83 -2.50 -0.74 -6.86
CA TRP A 83 -3.83 -0.98 -7.40
C TRP A 83 -4.84 -0.92 -6.28
N THR A 84 -5.89 -0.13 -6.45
CA THR A 84 -6.93 0.02 -5.45
C THR A 84 -8.27 0.36 -6.11
N ARG A 85 -9.36 -0.04 -5.45
CA ARG A 85 -10.71 0.36 -5.84
C ARG A 85 -11.14 1.64 -5.12
N ASP A 86 -10.41 2.07 -4.10
CA ASP A 86 -10.70 3.31 -3.39
C ASP A 86 -10.37 4.49 -4.29
N ARG A 87 -11.39 5.28 -4.63
CA ARG A 87 -11.23 6.37 -5.59
C ARG A 87 -10.28 7.46 -5.10
N ARG A 88 -10.33 7.80 -3.82
CA ARG A 88 -9.45 8.83 -3.25
C ARG A 88 -8.00 8.38 -3.30
N LEU A 89 -7.75 7.15 -2.90
CA LEU A 89 -6.40 6.59 -2.92
C LEU A 89 -5.88 6.44 -4.36
N ALA A 90 -6.73 5.99 -5.28
CA ALA A 90 -6.35 5.86 -6.68
C ALA A 90 -5.98 7.23 -7.28
N ASN A 91 -6.73 8.28 -6.94
CA ASN A 91 -6.44 9.63 -7.44
C ASN A 91 -5.10 10.13 -6.91
N VAL A 92 -4.79 9.90 -5.65
CA VAL A 92 -3.50 10.29 -5.07
C VAL A 92 -2.37 9.48 -5.72
N ALA A 93 -2.55 8.17 -5.89
CA ALA A 93 -1.56 7.31 -6.53
C ALA A 93 -1.26 7.77 -7.96
N ALA A 94 -2.29 8.12 -8.72
CA ALA A 94 -2.12 8.63 -10.08
C ALA A 94 -1.35 9.94 -10.08
N ARG A 95 -1.66 10.84 -9.16
CA ARG A 95 -0.95 12.12 -9.05
C ARG A 95 0.53 11.91 -8.73
N LEU A 96 0.85 10.91 -7.93
CA LEU A 96 2.23 10.58 -7.56
C LEU A 96 2.94 9.69 -8.61
N GLY A 97 2.22 9.23 -9.63
CA GLY A 97 2.80 8.41 -10.67
C GLY A 97 3.01 6.95 -10.26
N VAL A 98 2.30 6.47 -9.24
CA VAL A 98 2.46 5.10 -8.73
C VAL A 98 1.18 4.27 -8.87
N ASP A 99 0.26 4.72 -9.67
CA ASP A 99 -0.98 4.01 -9.98
C ASP A 99 -0.70 2.87 -10.96
N ALA A 100 -1.07 1.65 -10.60
CA ALA A 100 -0.85 0.47 -11.43
C ALA A 100 -1.57 0.54 -12.78
N THR A 101 -2.71 1.26 -12.85
CA THR A 101 -3.47 1.38 -14.09
C THR A 101 -2.86 2.36 -15.09
N SER A 102 -1.92 3.20 -14.67
CA SER A 102 -1.29 4.18 -15.55
C SER A 102 0.00 3.65 -16.19
N THR A 103 0.32 2.41 -15.94
CA THR A 103 1.43 1.73 -16.60
C THR A 103 0.94 0.86 -17.79
#